data_c58ae77cb7bcc6df4fedef4c322bf6f6
#
_entry.id   c58ae77cb7bcc6df4fedef4c322bf6f6
#
_cell.length_a   1.000
_cell.length_b   1.000
_cell.length_c   1.000
_cell.angle_alpha   90.00
_cell.angle_beta   90.00
_cell.angle_gamma   90.00
#
_symmetry.space_group_name_H-M   'P 1'
#
loop_
_entity.id
_entity.type
_entity.pdbx_description
1 polymer ?
#
loop_
_entity_poly.entity_id
_entity_poly.type
_entity_poly.pdbx_seq_one_letter_code
_entity_poly.pdbx_strand_id
1 'polypeptide(L)'
;MRKKIVIALGGNALTTRKDFSYNEQEEQVKKTAEVIGDLIRNGHKIIITHGNGPQVGSILIQNEAFPKTEMPLDVCGAESQAQIGYMLQQAIQNETKKKVCTVVTRVLVDHEDHAFKNPEKPIGPFYSKQQSLKFKGKYRLKLIEGKGYRRIVPSPDAKEIIEIKQIEKLSEDSIVICCGGGGIPVIKEKGKLNGVRAVIDKDNTAALLARDLNADLLLILTDVDYVYINYKNPDQKKLKEISISKARALLAEGQFPAGSMGPKVQAAIKFNKETIITSIDKAEYALKGKAGTVIK
;
A
#
# COMPACT_ATOMS: atom_id res chain seq x y z
N MET A 1 -8.93 24.86 -5.69
CA MET A 1 -8.88 24.95 -4.20
C MET A 1 -7.77 24.06 -3.65
N ARG A 2 -7.13 24.46 -2.57
CA ARG A 2 -6.12 23.65 -1.87
C ARG A 2 -6.82 22.48 -1.16
N LYS A 3 -6.40 21.22 -1.44
CA LYS A 3 -6.93 20.01 -0.81
C LYS A 3 -5.87 19.36 0.07
N LYS A 4 -6.29 18.70 1.15
CA LYS A 4 -5.50 17.72 1.90
C LYS A 4 -5.69 16.37 1.22
N ILE A 5 -4.62 15.82 0.67
CA ILE A 5 -4.64 14.60 -0.14
C ILE A 5 -3.79 13.53 0.52
N VAL A 6 -4.37 12.36 0.77
CA VAL A 6 -3.62 11.15 1.07
C VAL A 6 -3.34 10.41 -0.23
N ILE A 7 -2.07 10.18 -0.55
CA ILE A 7 -1.62 9.45 -1.74
C ILE A 7 -1.21 8.04 -1.33
N ALA A 8 -1.86 7.04 -1.91
CA ALA A 8 -1.49 5.63 -1.75
C ALA A 8 -0.72 5.14 -2.98
N LEU A 9 0.62 5.05 -2.85
CA LEU A 9 1.50 4.58 -3.92
C LEU A 9 1.43 3.06 -4.08
N GLY A 10 1.12 2.59 -5.28
CA GLY A 10 1.20 1.18 -5.66
C GLY A 10 2.64 0.68 -5.82
N GLY A 11 2.82 -0.63 -6.01
CA GLY A 11 4.16 -1.21 -6.18
C GLY A 11 4.92 -0.64 -7.39
N ASN A 12 4.22 -0.31 -8.47
CA ASN A 12 4.83 0.23 -9.68
C ASN A 12 5.34 1.68 -9.53
N ALA A 13 4.94 2.39 -8.47
CA ALA A 13 5.50 3.69 -8.12
C ALA A 13 6.92 3.58 -7.53
N LEU A 14 7.35 2.36 -7.18
CA LEU A 14 8.62 2.08 -6.50
C LEU A 14 9.53 1.14 -7.29
N THR A 15 8.97 0.34 -8.20
CA THR A 15 9.70 -0.61 -9.04
C THR A 15 8.84 -1.07 -10.21
N THR A 16 9.45 -1.29 -11.37
CA THR A 16 8.78 -1.87 -12.54
C THR A 16 8.65 -3.40 -12.45
N ARG A 17 9.27 -4.02 -11.43
CA ARG A 17 9.37 -5.48 -11.23
C ARG A 17 10.14 -6.24 -12.31
N LYS A 18 10.88 -5.55 -13.17
CA LYS A 18 11.68 -6.19 -14.22
C LYS A 18 13.05 -6.60 -13.72
N ASP A 19 13.75 -5.71 -13.04
CA ASP A 19 15.12 -5.90 -12.58
C ASP A 19 15.20 -5.97 -11.04
N PHE A 20 14.43 -5.19 -10.32
CA PHE A 20 14.46 -5.08 -8.87
C PHE A 20 15.83 -4.65 -8.28
N SER A 21 16.72 -4.13 -9.13
CA SER A 21 17.99 -3.55 -8.70
C SER A 21 17.78 -2.23 -7.96
N TYR A 22 18.81 -1.79 -7.22
CA TYR A 22 18.79 -0.48 -6.58
C TYR A 22 18.60 0.65 -7.62
N ASN A 23 19.31 0.58 -8.74
CA ASN A 23 19.25 1.63 -9.78
C ASN A 23 17.83 1.74 -10.37
N GLU A 24 17.17 0.64 -10.63
CA GLU A 24 15.79 0.61 -11.12
C GLU A 24 14.82 1.23 -10.10
N GLN A 25 14.97 0.88 -8.82
CA GLN A 25 14.13 1.45 -7.75
C GLN A 25 14.40 2.95 -7.60
N GLU A 26 15.66 3.40 -7.64
CA GLU A 26 16.02 4.81 -7.56
C GLU A 26 15.43 5.63 -8.72
N GLU A 27 15.53 5.13 -9.93
CA GLU A 27 14.94 5.77 -11.11
C GLU A 27 13.41 5.90 -10.98
N GLN A 28 12.76 4.85 -10.54
CA GLN A 28 11.30 4.85 -10.38
C GLN A 28 10.84 5.79 -9.26
N VAL A 29 11.59 5.84 -8.15
CA VAL A 29 11.34 6.79 -7.06
C VAL A 29 11.54 8.24 -7.50
N LYS A 30 12.54 8.55 -8.35
CA LYS A 30 12.74 9.89 -8.93
C LYS A 30 11.53 10.31 -9.77
N LYS A 31 11.06 9.44 -10.69
CA LYS A 31 9.84 9.69 -11.48
C LYS A 31 8.61 9.92 -10.59
N THR A 32 8.48 9.14 -9.53
CA THR A 32 7.40 9.32 -8.55
C THR A 32 7.50 10.66 -7.84
N ALA A 33 8.71 11.09 -7.50
CA ALA A 33 8.94 12.38 -6.83
C ALA A 33 8.59 13.57 -7.75
N GLU A 34 8.87 13.49 -9.05
CA GLU A 34 8.46 14.51 -10.03
C GLU A 34 6.94 14.70 -10.06
N VAL A 35 6.18 13.59 -10.17
CA VAL A 35 4.71 13.64 -10.14
C VAL A 35 4.18 14.21 -8.82
N ILE A 36 4.74 13.79 -7.69
CA ILE A 36 4.36 14.34 -6.37
C ILE A 36 4.72 15.82 -6.27
N GLY A 37 5.86 16.23 -6.84
CA GLY A 37 6.31 17.60 -6.93
C GLY A 37 5.30 18.50 -7.64
N ASP A 38 4.74 18.05 -8.75
CA ASP A 38 3.68 18.77 -9.48
C ASP A 38 2.43 18.98 -8.61
N LEU A 39 2.00 17.97 -7.88
CA LEU A 39 0.85 18.07 -6.98
C LEU A 39 1.10 19.08 -5.85
N ILE A 40 2.32 19.13 -5.34
CA ILE A 40 2.73 20.07 -4.29
C ILE A 40 2.82 21.50 -4.84
N ARG A 41 3.37 21.69 -6.05
CA ARG A 41 3.42 22.99 -6.73
C ARG A 41 2.02 23.56 -6.98
N ASN A 42 1.02 22.72 -7.19
CA ASN A 42 -0.39 23.09 -7.28
C ASN A 42 -1.02 23.46 -5.93
N GLY A 43 -0.24 23.51 -4.84
CA GLY A 43 -0.64 24.02 -3.53
C GLY A 43 -1.36 23.01 -2.65
N HIS A 44 -1.42 21.72 -3.01
CA HIS A 44 -2.05 20.69 -2.20
C HIS A 44 -1.20 20.32 -0.98
N LYS A 45 -1.85 19.91 0.10
CA LYS A 45 -1.22 19.34 1.29
C LYS A 45 -1.16 17.82 1.14
N ILE A 46 0.03 17.25 1.09
CA ILE A 46 0.25 15.87 0.69
C ILE A 46 0.73 15.04 1.88
N ILE A 47 0.08 13.90 2.10
CA ILE A 47 0.51 12.81 2.97
C ILE A 47 0.62 11.54 2.10
N ILE A 48 1.68 10.76 2.29
CA ILE A 48 2.02 9.64 1.41
C ILE A 48 2.05 8.35 2.20
N THR A 49 1.39 7.32 1.66
CA THR A 49 1.62 5.93 2.04
C THR A 49 2.04 5.12 0.82
N HIS A 50 2.73 4.00 1.02
CA HIS A 50 3.27 3.21 -0.07
C HIS A 50 3.13 1.71 0.18
N GLY A 51 3.13 0.90 -0.87
CA GLY A 51 3.31 -0.55 -0.77
C GLY A 51 4.76 -0.90 -0.48
N ASN A 52 5.01 -2.16 -0.08
CA ASN A 52 6.34 -2.67 0.24
C ASN A 52 6.56 -4.13 -0.18
N GLY A 53 5.62 -4.73 -0.90
CA GLY A 53 5.62 -6.17 -1.17
C GLY A 53 6.94 -6.70 -1.75
N PRO A 54 7.51 -6.09 -2.80
CA PRO A 54 8.81 -6.52 -3.34
C PRO A 54 9.96 -6.37 -2.34
N GLN A 55 10.02 -5.25 -1.60
CA GLN A 55 11.09 -4.96 -0.64
C GLN A 55 11.06 -5.92 0.55
N VAL A 56 9.89 -6.14 1.16
CA VAL A 56 9.72 -7.19 2.19
C VAL A 56 10.11 -8.56 1.63
N GLY A 57 9.75 -8.86 0.38
CA GLY A 57 10.16 -10.09 -0.28
C GLY A 57 11.68 -10.27 -0.33
N SER A 58 12.43 -9.21 -0.65
CA SER A 58 13.89 -9.20 -0.64
C SER A 58 14.48 -9.41 0.76
N ILE A 59 13.94 -8.72 1.77
CA ILE A 59 14.35 -8.88 3.17
C ILE A 59 14.12 -10.32 3.65
N LEU A 60 13.00 -10.92 3.28
CA LEU A 60 12.72 -12.33 3.63
C LEU A 60 13.71 -13.29 2.99
N ILE A 61 14.15 -13.05 1.74
CA ILE A 61 15.19 -13.86 1.08
C ILE A 61 16.53 -13.72 1.83
N GLN A 62 16.90 -12.50 2.25
CA GLN A 62 18.10 -12.26 3.05
C GLN A 62 18.04 -13.01 4.39
N ASN A 63 16.91 -12.98 5.09
CA ASN A 63 16.69 -13.74 6.31
C ASN A 63 16.81 -15.27 6.09
N GLU A 64 16.32 -15.78 4.97
CA GLU A 64 16.43 -17.21 4.62
C GLU A 64 17.89 -17.62 4.34
N ALA A 65 18.69 -16.70 3.78
CA ALA A 65 20.12 -16.95 3.53
C ALA A 65 20.94 -16.99 4.85
N PHE A 66 20.51 -16.24 5.88
CA PHE A 66 21.20 -16.16 7.17
C PHE A 66 20.23 -16.41 8.34
N PRO A 67 19.79 -17.66 8.57
CA PRO A 67 18.72 -17.96 9.53
C PRO A 67 19.02 -17.59 10.99
N LYS A 68 20.30 -17.46 11.36
CA LYS A 68 20.71 -17.04 12.73
C LYS A 68 20.35 -15.57 13.02
N THR A 69 20.18 -14.76 11.99
CA THR A 69 19.85 -13.33 12.09
C THR A 69 18.42 -13.04 11.59
N GLU A 70 17.59 -14.07 11.44
CA GLU A 70 16.23 -13.94 10.94
C GLU A 70 15.38 -13.04 11.83
N MET A 71 14.91 -11.94 11.29
CA MET A 71 13.98 -11.04 11.96
C MET A 71 12.52 -11.48 11.75
N PRO A 72 11.63 -11.27 12.72
CA PRO A 72 10.21 -11.55 12.55
C PRO A 72 9.58 -10.61 11.51
N LEU A 73 8.44 -11.00 10.95
CA LEU A 73 7.81 -10.34 9.80
C LEU A 73 7.44 -8.87 10.06
N ASP A 74 7.03 -8.54 11.27
CA ASP A 74 6.74 -7.16 11.69
C ASP A 74 7.99 -6.28 11.65
N VAL A 75 9.15 -6.80 12.09
CA VAL A 75 10.45 -6.11 11.98
C VAL A 75 10.86 -5.94 10.52
N CYS A 76 10.71 -6.99 9.68
CA CYS A 76 10.94 -6.86 8.23
C CYS A 76 10.01 -5.78 7.61
N GLY A 77 8.79 -5.64 8.13
CA GLY A 77 7.89 -4.56 7.79
C GLY A 77 8.47 -3.17 8.12
N ALA A 78 9.05 -3.03 9.31
CA ALA A 78 9.69 -1.79 9.76
C ALA A 78 10.93 -1.44 8.91
N GLU A 79 11.78 -2.41 8.62
CA GLU A 79 12.94 -2.26 7.73
C GLU A 79 12.52 -1.73 6.35
N SER A 80 11.48 -2.32 5.77
CA SER A 80 10.96 -1.89 4.47
C SER A 80 10.34 -0.49 4.50
N GLN A 81 9.71 -0.09 5.60
CA GLN A 81 9.21 1.29 5.76
C GLN A 81 10.36 2.30 5.77
N ALA A 82 11.44 1.99 6.49
CA ALA A 82 12.61 2.86 6.56
C ALA A 82 13.33 2.93 5.20
N GLN A 83 13.52 1.81 4.53
CA GLN A 83 14.16 1.74 3.21
C GLN A 83 13.41 2.59 2.18
N ILE A 84 12.13 2.33 1.98
CA ILE A 84 11.32 3.03 0.97
C ILE A 84 11.09 4.48 1.38
N GLY A 85 10.81 4.71 2.67
CA GLY A 85 10.61 6.03 3.22
C GLY A 85 11.81 6.93 3.01
N TYR A 86 13.04 6.44 3.26
CA TYR A 86 14.28 7.16 3.00
C TYR A 86 14.43 7.54 1.52
N MET A 87 14.24 6.58 0.61
CA MET A 87 14.38 6.82 -0.84
C MET A 87 13.37 7.88 -1.32
N LEU A 88 12.11 7.77 -0.94
CA LEU A 88 11.06 8.74 -1.28
C LEU A 88 11.31 10.10 -0.63
N GLN A 89 11.69 10.14 0.63
CA GLN A 89 11.98 11.37 1.37
C GLN A 89 13.08 12.17 0.68
N GLN A 90 14.19 11.53 0.35
CA GLN A 90 15.31 12.17 -0.32
C GLN A 90 14.91 12.66 -1.72
N ALA A 91 14.25 11.86 -2.52
CA ALA A 91 13.85 12.22 -3.87
C ALA A 91 12.83 13.38 -3.88
N ILE A 92 11.79 13.33 -3.05
CA ILE A 92 10.78 14.38 -2.96
C ILE A 92 11.39 15.67 -2.42
N GLN A 93 12.28 15.60 -1.44
CA GLN A 93 12.98 16.77 -0.92
C GLN A 93 13.87 17.42 -1.97
N ASN A 94 14.59 16.62 -2.75
CA ASN A 94 15.44 17.11 -3.86
C ASN A 94 14.60 17.80 -4.94
N GLU A 95 13.45 17.24 -5.28
CA GLU A 95 12.53 17.76 -6.30
C GLU A 95 11.82 19.04 -5.84
N THR A 96 11.35 19.07 -4.60
CA THR A 96 10.41 20.11 -4.13
C THR A 96 11.06 21.18 -3.27
N LYS A 97 12.24 20.92 -2.71
CA LYS A 97 12.92 21.73 -1.65
C LYS A 97 12.06 21.92 -0.40
N LYS A 98 11.02 21.07 -0.22
CA LYS A 98 10.15 21.09 0.97
C LYS A 98 10.71 20.17 2.05
N LYS A 99 10.29 20.39 3.29
CA LYS A 99 10.55 19.45 4.37
C LYS A 99 9.77 18.17 4.12
N VAL A 100 10.44 17.03 4.20
CA VAL A 100 9.84 15.70 4.07
C VAL A 100 10.30 14.88 5.26
N CYS A 101 9.42 14.12 5.87
CA CYS A 101 9.79 13.19 6.94
C CYS A 101 9.09 11.85 6.76
N THR A 102 9.79 10.79 7.18
CA THR A 102 9.26 9.44 7.22
C THR A 102 8.97 9.05 8.66
N VAL A 103 7.77 8.54 8.89
CA VAL A 103 7.33 8.03 10.20
C VAL A 103 7.17 6.52 10.10
N VAL A 104 8.01 5.78 10.82
CA VAL A 104 7.81 4.34 11.04
C VAL A 104 6.52 4.17 11.82
N THR A 105 5.54 3.51 11.21
CA THR A 105 4.16 3.56 11.67
C THR A 105 3.65 2.18 12.04
N ARG A 106 3.10 2.06 13.26
CA ARG A 106 2.42 0.88 13.77
C ARG A 106 0.92 1.00 13.57
N VAL A 107 0.28 -0.11 13.27
CA VAL A 107 -1.17 -0.17 13.08
C VAL A 107 -1.74 -1.27 13.96
N LEU A 108 -2.66 -0.89 14.83
CA LEU A 108 -3.39 -1.82 15.69
C LEU A 108 -4.29 -2.69 14.84
N VAL A 109 -4.25 -3.99 15.10
CA VAL A 109 -5.14 -4.99 14.53
C VAL A 109 -5.82 -5.78 15.65
N ASP A 110 -6.96 -6.39 15.34
CA ASP A 110 -7.65 -7.27 16.27
C ASP A 110 -6.98 -8.66 16.26
N HIS A 111 -6.55 -9.16 17.42
CA HIS A 111 -5.94 -10.47 17.53
C HIS A 111 -6.92 -11.62 17.24
N GLU A 112 -8.23 -11.37 17.34
CA GLU A 112 -9.29 -12.31 17.00
C GLU A 112 -9.73 -12.23 15.53
N ASP A 113 -9.12 -11.33 14.73
CA ASP A 113 -9.46 -11.20 13.31
C ASP A 113 -9.37 -12.57 12.62
N HIS A 114 -10.41 -12.88 11.85
CA HIS A 114 -10.55 -14.12 11.08
C HIS A 114 -9.31 -14.44 10.24
N ALA A 115 -8.58 -13.42 9.76
CA ALA A 115 -7.37 -13.59 8.97
C ALA A 115 -6.27 -14.39 9.70
N PHE A 116 -6.20 -14.33 11.03
CA PHE A 116 -5.23 -15.12 11.80
C PHE A 116 -5.52 -16.63 11.75
N LYS A 117 -6.78 -17.00 11.69
CA LYS A 117 -7.20 -18.41 11.53
C LYS A 117 -7.06 -18.88 10.08
N ASN A 118 -7.32 -17.98 9.11
CA ASN A 118 -7.34 -18.26 7.68
C ASN A 118 -6.36 -17.33 6.92
N PRO A 119 -5.05 -17.52 7.03
CA PRO A 119 -4.07 -16.70 6.34
C PRO A 119 -4.11 -16.98 4.83
N GLU A 120 -4.26 -15.89 4.04
CA GLU A 120 -4.36 -15.98 2.59
C GLU A 120 -3.45 -15.00 1.83
N LYS A 121 -2.84 -14.02 2.51
CA LYS A 121 -2.04 -12.99 1.84
C LYS A 121 -0.67 -13.56 1.43
N PRO A 122 -0.38 -13.66 0.12
CA PRO A 122 0.90 -14.18 -0.34
C PRO A 122 2.01 -13.13 -0.20
N ILE A 123 3.14 -13.55 0.38
CA ILE A 123 4.34 -12.71 0.57
C ILE A 123 5.60 -13.44 0.13
N GLY A 124 6.70 -12.69 -0.02
CA GLY A 124 8.01 -13.27 -0.33
C GLY A 124 8.12 -13.85 -1.73
N PRO A 125 9.17 -14.66 -1.99
CA PRO A 125 9.44 -15.25 -3.28
C PRO A 125 8.50 -16.42 -3.61
N PHE A 126 8.59 -16.88 -4.86
CA PHE A 126 8.01 -18.16 -5.28
C PHE A 126 9.03 -19.27 -5.07
N TYR A 127 8.57 -20.42 -4.61
CA TYR A 127 9.37 -21.62 -4.39
C TYR A 127 8.94 -22.73 -5.34
N SER A 128 9.90 -23.49 -5.83
CA SER A 128 9.62 -24.79 -6.47
C SER A 128 9.05 -25.77 -5.45
N LYS A 129 8.48 -26.89 -5.92
CA LYS A 129 8.01 -27.97 -5.04
C LYS A 129 9.13 -28.48 -4.13
N GLN A 130 10.34 -28.63 -4.66
CA GLN A 130 11.49 -29.10 -3.88
C GLN A 130 11.93 -28.08 -2.82
N GLN A 131 11.98 -26.79 -3.17
CA GLN A 131 12.30 -25.72 -2.21
C GLN A 131 11.23 -25.60 -1.11
N SER A 132 9.95 -25.75 -1.45
CA SER A 132 8.84 -25.65 -0.49
C SER A 132 8.94 -26.68 0.64
N LEU A 133 9.53 -27.86 0.37
CA LEU A 133 9.72 -28.90 1.40
C LEU A 133 10.64 -28.45 2.53
N LYS A 134 11.60 -27.55 2.28
CA LYS A 134 12.50 -27.00 3.30
C LYS A 134 11.76 -26.15 4.34
N PHE A 135 10.59 -25.64 4.01
CA PHE A 135 9.79 -24.77 4.86
C PHE A 135 8.58 -25.49 5.49
N LYS A 136 8.47 -26.82 5.31
CA LYS A 136 7.41 -27.63 5.91
C LYS A 136 7.47 -27.52 7.44
N GLY A 137 6.35 -27.13 8.05
CA GLY A 137 6.27 -26.89 9.49
C GLY A 137 6.76 -25.50 9.95
N LYS A 138 7.52 -24.76 9.13
CA LYS A 138 7.97 -23.41 9.44
C LYS A 138 7.00 -22.34 8.90
N TYR A 139 6.53 -22.49 7.64
CA TYR A 139 5.65 -21.54 6.98
C TYR A 139 4.39 -22.23 6.45
N ARG A 140 3.29 -21.47 6.41
CA ARG A 140 2.14 -21.86 5.60
C ARG A 140 2.42 -21.48 4.15
N LEU A 141 2.30 -22.43 3.24
CA LEU A 141 2.56 -22.26 1.81
C LEU A 141 1.30 -22.58 1.02
N LYS A 142 1.03 -21.80 -0.02
CA LYS A 142 -0.06 -22.01 -0.98
C LYS A 142 0.52 -22.16 -2.37
N LEU A 143 0.05 -23.15 -3.12
CA LEU A 143 0.36 -23.29 -4.53
C LEU A 143 -0.37 -22.18 -5.30
N ILE A 144 0.38 -21.41 -6.06
CA ILE A 144 -0.16 -20.45 -7.03
C ILE A 144 0.05 -21.06 -8.41
N GLU A 145 -1.04 -21.37 -9.06
CA GLU A 145 -1.03 -22.06 -10.36
C GLU A 145 -0.15 -21.30 -11.38
N GLY A 146 0.64 -22.06 -12.12
CA GLY A 146 1.60 -21.52 -13.10
C GLY A 146 2.83 -20.78 -12.52
N LYS A 147 2.93 -20.60 -11.17
CA LYS A 147 4.02 -19.81 -10.55
C LYS A 147 4.80 -20.54 -9.46
N GLY A 148 4.21 -21.58 -8.84
CA GLY A 148 4.84 -22.31 -7.74
C GLY A 148 4.25 -22.00 -6.36
N TYR A 149 4.95 -22.39 -5.31
CA TYR A 149 4.53 -22.20 -3.92
C TYR A 149 4.90 -20.82 -3.40
N ARG A 150 4.03 -20.23 -2.60
CA ARG A 150 4.30 -18.95 -1.97
C ARG A 150 3.88 -18.97 -0.51
N ARG A 151 4.66 -18.31 0.36
CA ARG A 151 4.30 -18.14 1.77
C ARG A 151 3.04 -17.30 1.87
N ILE A 152 2.09 -17.75 2.70
CA ILE A 152 0.86 -17.01 3.03
C ILE A 152 0.87 -16.63 4.50
N VAL A 153 0.38 -15.43 4.79
CA VAL A 153 0.30 -14.86 6.13
C VAL A 153 -1.07 -14.23 6.38
N PRO A 154 -1.45 -14.00 7.64
CA PRO A 154 -2.64 -13.23 7.97
C PRO A 154 -2.59 -11.82 7.38
N SER A 155 -3.76 -11.31 7.00
CA SER A 155 -3.90 -9.91 6.57
C SER A 155 -5.13 -9.29 7.25
N PRO A 156 -5.03 -9.00 8.57
CA PRO A 156 -6.13 -8.45 9.35
C PRO A 156 -6.47 -7.01 8.94
N ASP A 157 -7.67 -6.58 9.29
CA ASP A 157 -8.12 -5.20 9.08
C ASP A 157 -7.39 -4.21 10.01
N ALA A 158 -6.99 -3.06 9.43
CA ALA A 158 -6.46 -1.93 10.19
C ALA A 158 -7.55 -1.32 11.10
N LYS A 159 -7.27 -1.18 12.39
CA LYS A 159 -8.21 -0.60 13.38
C LYS A 159 -7.83 0.81 13.79
N GLU A 160 -6.55 1.04 14.11
CA GLU A 160 -6.05 2.32 14.62
C GLU A 160 -4.59 2.53 14.15
N ILE A 161 -4.26 3.74 13.73
CA ILE A 161 -2.89 4.16 13.45
C ILE A 161 -2.32 4.73 14.75
N ILE A 162 -1.34 4.05 15.32
CA ILE A 162 -0.80 4.43 16.64
C ILE A 162 -0.18 5.83 16.63
N GLU A 163 0.53 6.18 15.56
CA GLU A 163 1.23 7.46 15.40
C GLU A 163 0.37 8.56 14.76
N ILE A 164 -0.96 8.43 14.70
CA ILE A 164 -1.84 9.35 13.96
C ILE A 164 -1.69 10.82 14.38
N LYS A 165 -1.59 11.09 15.69
CA LYS A 165 -1.44 12.45 16.23
C LYS A 165 -0.09 13.09 15.84
N GLN A 166 0.98 12.28 15.85
CA GLN A 166 2.32 12.70 15.42
C GLN A 166 2.33 13.00 13.92
N ILE A 167 1.70 12.13 13.12
CA ILE A 167 1.56 12.30 11.66
C ILE A 167 0.78 13.59 11.36
N GLU A 168 -0.33 13.82 12.04
CA GLU A 168 -1.13 15.02 11.89
C GLU A 168 -0.29 16.28 12.16
N LYS A 169 0.37 16.35 13.31
CA LYS A 169 1.23 17.47 13.69
C LYS A 169 2.37 17.72 12.69
N LEU A 170 3.09 16.68 12.30
CA LEU A 170 4.16 16.79 11.31
C LEU A 170 3.63 17.25 9.95
N SER A 171 2.41 16.87 9.58
CA SER A 171 1.81 17.25 8.32
C SER A 171 1.42 18.74 8.23
N GLU A 172 1.53 19.50 9.29
CA GLU A 172 1.23 20.94 9.27
C GLU A 172 2.25 21.72 8.43
N ASP A 173 3.53 21.36 8.51
CA ASP A 173 4.65 22.05 7.86
C ASP A 173 5.57 21.17 7.01
N SER A 174 5.29 19.85 6.94
CA SER A 174 6.09 18.87 6.23
C SER A 174 5.22 17.95 5.38
N ILE A 175 5.81 17.38 4.34
CA ILE A 175 5.25 16.22 3.63
C ILE A 175 5.57 15.00 4.47
N VAL A 176 4.57 14.22 4.84
CA VAL A 176 4.75 13.04 5.69
C VAL A 176 4.58 11.77 4.88
N ILE A 177 5.57 10.88 4.98
CA ILE A 177 5.53 9.52 4.46
C ILE A 177 5.27 8.60 5.66
N CYS A 178 4.18 7.84 5.65
CA CYS A 178 3.78 7.02 6.79
C CYS A 178 2.97 5.79 6.37
N CYS A 179 2.70 4.89 7.29
CA CYS A 179 1.91 3.68 7.07
C CYS A 179 2.43 2.81 5.92
N GLY A 180 3.73 2.81 5.64
CA GLY A 180 4.33 2.03 4.57
C GLY A 180 3.98 0.54 4.70
N GLY A 181 3.63 -0.10 3.57
CA GLY A 181 3.21 -1.50 3.53
C GLY A 181 1.89 -1.80 4.24
N GLY A 182 1.14 -0.77 4.62
CA GLY A 182 -0.07 -0.87 5.43
C GLY A 182 0.18 -0.69 6.94
N GLY A 183 1.42 -0.38 7.33
CA GLY A 183 1.84 -0.26 8.74
C GLY A 183 2.38 -1.55 9.32
N ILE A 184 3.09 -1.45 10.44
CA ILE A 184 3.57 -2.58 11.22
C ILE A 184 2.40 -3.09 12.08
N PRO A 185 1.92 -4.33 11.87
CA PRO A 185 0.80 -4.84 12.63
C PRO A 185 1.18 -5.10 14.08
N VAL A 186 0.41 -4.50 15.00
CA VAL A 186 0.54 -4.71 16.44
C VAL A 186 -0.80 -5.06 17.05
N ILE A 187 -0.77 -5.86 18.12
CA ILE A 187 -1.93 -6.13 18.99
C ILE A 187 -1.71 -5.50 20.35
N LYS A 188 -2.80 -5.24 21.08
CA LYS A 188 -2.73 -4.71 22.44
C LYS A 188 -3.10 -5.80 23.43
N GLU A 189 -2.15 -6.21 24.27
CA GLU A 189 -2.34 -7.21 25.32
C GLU A 189 -1.88 -6.64 26.67
N LYS A 190 -2.73 -6.69 27.67
CA LYS A 190 -2.44 -6.18 29.04
C LYS A 190 -1.84 -4.76 29.04
N GLY A 191 -2.35 -3.90 28.15
CA GLY A 191 -1.90 -2.51 28.01
C GLY A 191 -0.59 -2.31 27.22
N LYS A 192 0.06 -3.37 26.75
CA LYS A 192 1.30 -3.32 25.96
C LYS A 192 1.03 -3.60 24.48
N LEU A 193 1.80 -2.98 23.60
CA LEU A 193 1.78 -3.27 22.17
C LEU A 193 2.82 -4.33 21.84
N ASN A 194 2.39 -5.37 21.12
CA ASN A 194 3.21 -6.48 20.66
C ASN A 194 3.10 -6.61 19.15
N GLY A 195 4.24 -6.73 18.45
CA GLY A 195 4.27 -7.01 17.01
C GLY A 195 3.72 -8.40 16.70
N VAL A 196 3.08 -8.56 15.55
CA VAL A 196 2.52 -9.84 15.10
C VAL A 196 2.96 -10.19 13.70
N ARG A 197 3.07 -11.50 13.41
CA ARG A 197 3.49 -12.03 12.10
C ARG A 197 2.35 -11.96 11.08
N ALA A 198 1.98 -10.76 10.69
CA ALA A 198 0.91 -10.45 9.73
C ALA A 198 1.37 -9.35 8.76
N VAL A 199 0.57 -9.06 7.75
CA VAL A 199 0.70 -7.87 6.90
C VAL A 199 -0.66 -7.23 6.76
N ILE A 200 -0.70 -5.90 6.69
CA ILE A 200 -1.96 -5.17 6.51
C ILE A 200 -2.06 -4.74 5.05
N ASP A 201 -3.25 -4.73 4.50
CA ASP A 201 -3.45 -4.20 3.16
C ASP A 201 -3.27 -2.67 3.16
N LYS A 202 -2.34 -2.16 2.31
CA LYS A 202 -2.01 -0.73 2.31
C LYS A 202 -3.17 0.17 1.89
N ASP A 203 -4.05 -0.31 0.99
CA ASP A 203 -5.17 0.49 0.52
C ASP A 203 -6.21 0.63 1.65
N ASN A 204 -6.38 -0.43 2.46
CA ASN A 204 -7.22 -0.40 3.66
C ASN A 204 -6.69 0.60 4.70
N THR A 205 -5.38 0.57 4.97
CA THR A 205 -4.74 1.55 5.88
C THR A 205 -4.74 2.96 5.29
N ALA A 206 -4.60 3.13 3.97
CA ALA A 206 -4.69 4.44 3.34
C ALA A 206 -6.07 5.09 3.53
N ALA A 207 -7.14 4.30 3.46
CA ALA A 207 -8.49 4.77 3.75
C ALA A 207 -8.66 5.19 5.23
N LEU A 208 -8.10 4.40 6.16
CA LEU A 208 -8.07 4.73 7.58
C LEU A 208 -7.29 6.03 7.84
N LEU A 209 -6.09 6.16 7.26
CA LEU A 209 -5.25 7.36 7.36
C LEU A 209 -5.98 8.59 6.80
N ALA A 210 -6.60 8.48 5.64
CA ALA A 210 -7.34 9.58 5.02
C ALA A 210 -8.54 10.02 5.86
N ARG A 211 -9.25 9.06 6.46
CA ARG A 211 -10.37 9.32 7.37
C ARG A 211 -9.90 10.02 8.64
N ASP A 212 -8.88 9.48 9.32
CA ASP A 212 -8.41 9.94 10.62
C ASP A 212 -7.74 11.32 10.53
N LEU A 213 -7.11 11.64 9.39
CA LEU A 213 -6.59 12.98 9.10
C LEU A 213 -7.64 13.95 8.49
N ASN A 214 -8.89 13.52 8.37
CA ASN A 214 -9.95 14.28 7.70
C ASN A 214 -9.51 14.83 6.33
N ALA A 215 -8.90 13.97 5.51
CA ALA A 215 -8.47 14.33 4.16
C ALA A 215 -9.68 14.68 3.26
N ASP A 216 -9.44 15.55 2.28
CA ASP A 216 -10.43 15.92 1.26
C ASP A 216 -10.49 14.89 0.13
N LEU A 217 -9.38 14.19 -0.10
CA LEU A 217 -9.22 13.26 -1.22
C LEU A 217 -8.29 12.11 -0.84
N LEU A 218 -8.68 10.90 -1.24
CA LEU A 218 -7.80 9.73 -1.30
C LEU A 218 -7.40 9.50 -2.77
N LEU A 219 -6.11 9.63 -3.09
CA LEU A 219 -5.57 9.37 -4.42
C LEU A 219 -4.82 8.05 -4.42
N ILE A 220 -5.37 7.03 -5.07
CA ILE A 220 -4.77 5.70 -5.19
C ILE A 220 -4.07 5.58 -6.53
N LEU A 221 -2.75 5.53 -6.52
CA LEU A 221 -1.92 5.39 -7.72
C LEU A 221 -1.57 3.92 -7.96
N THR A 222 -1.88 3.43 -9.14
CA THR A 222 -1.77 2.02 -9.54
C THR A 222 -1.22 1.89 -10.96
N ASP A 223 -1.36 0.73 -11.58
CA ASP A 223 -0.83 0.39 -12.91
C ASP A 223 -1.84 0.54 -14.04
N VAL A 224 -3.06 1.02 -13.73
CA VAL A 224 -4.09 1.25 -14.74
C VAL A 224 -4.70 2.66 -14.61
N ASP A 225 -5.08 3.24 -15.75
CA ASP A 225 -5.61 4.60 -15.78
C ASP A 225 -7.02 4.72 -15.21
N TYR A 226 -7.81 3.64 -15.28
CA TYR A 226 -9.20 3.60 -14.82
C TYR A 226 -9.52 2.30 -14.11
N VAL A 227 -10.56 2.28 -13.32
CA VAL A 227 -11.24 1.06 -12.89
C VAL A 227 -12.13 0.56 -14.04
N TYR A 228 -12.15 -0.75 -14.24
CA TYR A 228 -12.94 -1.39 -15.30
C TYR A 228 -13.88 -2.44 -14.71
N ILE A 229 -15.06 -2.57 -15.31
CA ILE A 229 -15.90 -3.77 -15.19
C ILE A 229 -15.59 -4.71 -16.35
N ASN A 230 -15.84 -6.00 -16.17
CA ASN A 230 -15.54 -7.07 -17.14
C ASN A 230 -14.09 -7.01 -17.65
N TYR A 231 -13.15 -6.76 -16.71
CA TYR A 231 -11.73 -6.52 -17.04
C TYR A 231 -11.13 -7.71 -17.80
N LYS A 232 -10.44 -7.41 -18.92
CA LYS A 232 -9.87 -8.37 -19.88
C LYS A 232 -10.88 -9.19 -20.69
N ASN A 233 -12.15 -8.85 -20.67
CA ASN A 233 -13.18 -9.41 -21.53
C ASN A 233 -13.48 -8.50 -22.72
N PRO A 234 -14.08 -9.01 -23.82
CA PRO A 234 -14.43 -8.19 -24.99
C PRO A 234 -15.37 -7.00 -24.68
N ASP A 235 -16.20 -7.14 -23.67
CA ASP A 235 -17.16 -6.15 -23.18
C ASP A 235 -16.60 -5.30 -22.02
N GLN A 236 -15.27 -5.26 -21.86
CA GLN A 236 -14.62 -4.43 -20.87
C GLN A 236 -15.04 -2.97 -21.00
N LYS A 237 -15.46 -2.38 -19.89
CA LYS A 237 -15.87 -0.98 -19.84
C LYS A 237 -15.18 -0.22 -18.74
N LYS A 238 -14.57 0.93 -19.08
CA LYS A 238 -13.96 1.84 -18.10
C LYS A 238 -15.02 2.61 -17.34
N LEU A 239 -14.79 2.80 -16.06
CA LEU A 239 -15.61 3.63 -15.18
C LEU A 239 -14.91 5.00 -15.02
N LYS A 240 -15.60 6.10 -15.36
CA LYS A 240 -15.07 7.46 -15.15
C LYS A 240 -15.46 8.01 -13.79
N GLU A 241 -16.73 7.90 -13.45
CA GLU A 241 -17.27 8.32 -12.16
C GLU A 241 -18.35 7.34 -11.74
N ILE A 242 -18.34 6.93 -10.49
CA ILE A 242 -19.38 6.10 -9.87
C ILE A 242 -19.64 6.53 -8.43
N SER A 243 -20.88 6.34 -7.98
CA SER A 243 -21.22 6.54 -6.57
C SER A 243 -20.66 5.43 -5.69
N ILE A 244 -20.47 5.72 -4.41
CA ILE A 244 -20.05 4.73 -3.40
C ILE A 244 -21.03 3.55 -3.37
N SER A 245 -22.33 3.79 -3.51
CA SER A 245 -23.34 2.74 -3.56
C SER A 245 -23.16 1.82 -4.77
N LYS A 246 -22.87 2.38 -5.97
CA LYS A 246 -22.58 1.58 -7.16
C LYS A 246 -21.27 0.82 -7.03
N ALA A 247 -20.22 1.44 -6.45
CA ALA A 247 -18.95 0.77 -6.17
C ALA A 247 -19.14 -0.44 -5.25
N ARG A 248 -19.97 -0.32 -4.21
CA ARG A 248 -20.35 -1.40 -3.29
C ARG A 248 -21.08 -2.55 -3.99
N ALA A 249 -22.05 -2.23 -4.86
CA ALA A 249 -22.78 -3.24 -5.64
C ALA A 249 -21.84 -4.01 -6.57
N LEU A 250 -21.02 -3.30 -7.36
CA LEU A 250 -20.05 -3.92 -8.27
C LEU A 250 -19.00 -4.77 -7.55
N LEU A 251 -18.58 -4.37 -6.34
CA LEU A 251 -17.68 -5.16 -5.52
C LEU A 251 -18.35 -6.47 -5.06
N ALA A 252 -19.61 -6.41 -4.63
CA ALA A 252 -20.37 -7.59 -4.23
C ALA A 252 -20.67 -8.53 -5.40
N GLU A 253 -20.85 -8.01 -6.62
CA GLU A 253 -20.97 -8.76 -7.86
C GLU A 253 -19.65 -9.42 -8.32
N GLY A 254 -18.51 -9.21 -7.61
CA GLY A 254 -17.23 -9.79 -7.96
C GLY A 254 -16.55 -9.17 -9.18
N GLN A 255 -16.95 -7.96 -9.60
CA GLN A 255 -16.39 -7.28 -10.76
C GLN A 255 -14.91 -6.90 -10.60
N PHE A 256 -14.39 -6.86 -9.37
CA PHE A 256 -13.04 -6.42 -9.09
C PHE A 256 -12.20 -7.55 -8.48
N PRO A 257 -11.05 -7.93 -9.10
CA PRO A 257 -10.18 -8.99 -8.57
C PRO A 257 -9.74 -8.72 -7.14
N ALA A 258 -9.94 -9.71 -6.25
CA ALA A 258 -9.68 -9.62 -4.81
C ALA A 258 -8.22 -9.30 -4.45
N GLY A 259 -7.26 -9.65 -5.31
CA GLY A 259 -5.82 -9.42 -5.07
C GLY A 259 -5.27 -8.11 -5.63
N SER A 260 -6.09 -7.28 -6.31
CA SER A 260 -5.60 -6.08 -6.99
C SER A 260 -6.57 -4.89 -6.91
N MET A 261 -7.62 -4.86 -7.73
CA MET A 261 -8.55 -3.72 -7.79
C MET A 261 -9.57 -3.75 -6.65
N GLY A 262 -10.02 -4.93 -6.21
CA GLY A 262 -10.98 -5.07 -5.11
C GLY A 262 -10.60 -4.28 -3.85
N PRO A 263 -9.40 -4.44 -3.29
CA PRO A 263 -8.94 -3.67 -2.12
C PRO A 263 -8.99 -2.15 -2.32
N LYS A 264 -8.69 -1.65 -3.53
CA LYS A 264 -8.72 -0.22 -3.85
C LYS A 264 -10.13 0.37 -3.85
N VAL A 265 -11.06 -0.37 -4.46
CA VAL A 265 -12.49 0.01 -4.44
C VAL A 265 -13.05 -0.10 -3.02
N GLN A 266 -12.65 -1.13 -2.26
CA GLN A 266 -13.04 -1.27 -0.86
C GLN A 266 -12.49 -0.11 0.00
N ALA A 267 -11.26 0.34 -0.25
CA ALA A 267 -10.68 1.50 0.41
C ALA A 267 -11.47 2.79 0.13
N ALA A 268 -11.89 3.01 -1.14
CA ALA A 268 -12.75 4.12 -1.49
C ALA A 268 -14.10 4.08 -0.74
N ILE A 269 -14.71 2.91 -0.65
CA ILE A 269 -15.95 2.70 0.11
C ILE A 269 -15.75 2.97 1.60
N LYS A 270 -14.63 2.53 2.19
CA LYS A 270 -14.30 2.74 3.61
C LYS A 270 -13.99 4.20 3.93
N PHE A 271 -13.31 4.91 3.04
CA PHE A 271 -13.02 6.34 3.20
C PHE A 271 -14.29 7.18 3.13
N ASN A 272 -15.26 6.77 2.32
CA ASN A 272 -16.59 7.38 2.19
C ASN A 272 -16.58 8.88 1.83
N LYS A 273 -15.54 9.31 1.10
CA LYS A 273 -15.39 10.63 0.48
C LYS A 273 -14.75 10.46 -0.89
N GLU A 274 -14.50 11.57 -1.58
CA GLU A 274 -13.89 11.56 -2.91
C GLU A 274 -12.60 10.74 -2.95
N THR A 275 -12.61 9.69 -3.76
CA THR A 275 -11.44 8.85 -4.03
C THR A 275 -11.20 8.83 -5.53
N ILE A 276 -9.95 9.00 -5.94
CA ILE A 276 -9.53 8.86 -7.33
C ILE A 276 -8.57 7.66 -7.43
N ILE A 277 -8.85 6.77 -8.39
CA ILE A 277 -7.98 5.63 -8.73
C ILE A 277 -7.47 5.84 -10.14
N THR A 278 -6.14 5.90 -10.32
CA THR A 278 -5.51 6.14 -11.62
C THR A 278 -4.06 5.64 -11.66
N SER A 279 -3.42 5.69 -12.84
CA SER A 279 -1.97 5.48 -12.98
C SER A 279 -1.19 6.70 -12.46
N ILE A 280 0.09 6.47 -12.13
CA ILE A 280 0.96 7.55 -11.64
C ILE A 280 1.11 8.66 -12.69
N ASP A 281 1.27 8.29 -13.97
CA ASP A 281 1.45 9.23 -15.08
C ASP A 281 0.20 10.09 -15.35
N LYS A 282 -0.95 9.68 -14.82
CA LYS A 282 -2.23 10.39 -14.97
C LYS A 282 -2.65 11.16 -13.72
N ALA A 283 -1.86 11.15 -12.65
CA ALA A 283 -2.23 11.74 -11.37
C ALA A 283 -2.66 13.22 -11.47
N GLU A 284 -1.86 14.04 -12.17
CA GLU A 284 -2.19 15.47 -12.36
C GLU A 284 -3.45 15.67 -13.20
N TYR A 285 -3.59 14.89 -14.29
CA TYR A 285 -4.80 14.95 -15.14
C TYR A 285 -6.04 14.49 -14.37
N ALA A 286 -5.90 13.52 -13.49
CA ALA A 286 -7.00 13.01 -12.66
C ALA A 286 -7.51 14.06 -11.67
N LEU A 287 -6.61 14.83 -11.04
CA LEU A 287 -7.01 15.96 -10.18
C LEU A 287 -7.71 17.09 -10.94
N LYS A 288 -7.48 17.21 -12.25
CA LYS A 288 -8.17 18.14 -13.15
C LYS A 288 -9.47 17.55 -13.74
N GLY A 289 -9.90 16.34 -13.31
CA GLY A 289 -11.07 15.64 -13.81
C GLY A 289 -10.94 15.08 -15.23
N LYS A 290 -9.71 14.97 -15.76
CA LYS A 290 -9.45 14.55 -17.15
C LYS A 290 -9.02 13.08 -17.27
N ALA A 291 -8.75 12.40 -16.17
CA ALA A 291 -8.34 11.00 -16.11
C ALA A 291 -8.80 10.35 -14.79
N GLY A 292 -8.62 9.03 -14.69
CA GLY A 292 -8.94 8.29 -13.47
C GLY A 292 -10.41 7.96 -13.28
N THR A 293 -10.66 7.09 -12.32
CA THR A 293 -12.02 6.78 -11.83
C THR A 293 -12.25 7.52 -10.53
N VAL A 294 -13.27 8.36 -10.51
CA VAL A 294 -13.75 9.05 -9.30
C VAL A 294 -14.81 8.19 -8.63
N ILE A 295 -14.67 7.94 -7.34
CA ILE A 295 -15.67 7.27 -6.48
C ILE A 295 -16.05 8.26 -5.39
N LYS A 296 -17.33 8.65 -5.31
CA LYS A 296 -17.83 9.66 -4.37
C LYS A 296 -19.29 9.44 -3.97
#